data_01fbbe2491b549e382ce68ac243991c8
#
_entry.id   01fbbe2491b549e382ce68ac243991c8
#
_cell.length_a   1.000
_cell.length_b   1.000
_cell.length_c   1.000
_cell.angle_alpha   90.00
_cell.angle_beta   90.00
_cell.angle_gamma   90.00
#
_symmetry.space_group_name_H-M   'P 1'
#
loop_
_entity.id
_entity.type
_entity.pdbx_description
1 polymer ?
#
loop_
_entity_poly.entity_id
_entity_poly.type
_entity_poly.pdbx_seq_one_letter_code
_entity_poly.pdbx_strand_id
1 'polypeptide(L)'
;VLFNALLSSGDIAGAVRTSAVEGTLTPKTLGAAYVVYEKCKSLDENAQVLKTLEGVILLITQTLQQLNATPSVRLIDELMTMDPLVEAPLVKLKITQAIEGDSLTKEDLQAAIDMMIDGMKEQDEAWEKHVATAVTTESKEKFTEIVAHANGRMEAKTRLAQLRNLAKE
;
A
#
# COMPACT_ATOMS: atom_id res chain seq x y z
N VAL A 1 2.67 -3.77 25.18
CA VAL A 1 2.89 -2.43 25.75
C VAL A 1 2.71 -1.36 24.66
N LEU A 2 3.48 -1.40 23.54
CA LEU A 2 3.41 -0.37 22.49
C LEU A 2 2.00 -0.25 21.86
N PHE A 3 1.36 -1.37 21.52
CA PHE A 3 0.04 -1.36 20.90
C PHE A 3 -1.03 -0.68 21.78
N ASN A 4 -1.01 -0.92 23.09
CA ASN A 4 -1.92 -0.23 23.99
C ASN A 4 -1.63 1.28 24.08
N ALA A 5 -0.36 1.68 24.02
CA ALA A 5 0.02 3.09 23.96
C ALA A 5 -0.48 3.77 22.67
N LEU A 6 -0.41 3.06 21.54
CA LEU A 6 -0.96 3.54 20.25
C LEU A 6 -2.47 3.78 20.32
N LEU A 7 -3.22 2.84 20.90
CA LEU A 7 -4.67 2.97 21.05
C LEU A 7 -5.08 4.08 22.04
N SER A 8 -4.24 4.37 23.04
CA SER A 8 -4.50 5.41 24.03
C SER A 8 -4.10 6.82 23.56
N SER A 9 -3.41 6.92 22.42
CA SER A 9 -3.05 8.21 21.84
C SER A 9 -4.28 8.82 21.18
N GLY A 10 -4.50 10.12 21.33
CA GLY A 10 -5.54 10.85 20.61
C GLY A 10 -5.27 10.94 19.09
N ASP A 11 -4.01 10.68 18.66
CA ASP A 11 -3.57 10.62 17.27
C ASP A 11 -2.84 9.30 17.02
N ILE A 12 -3.59 8.28 16.67
CA ILE A 12 -3.05 6.94 16.37
C ILE A 12 -2.08 6.99 15.19
N ALA A 13 -2.40 7.75 14.15
CA ALA A 13 -1.59 7.83 12.96
C ALA A 13 -0.23 8.50 13.23
N GLY A 14 -0.22 9.58 14.02
CA GLY A 14 0.99 10.22 14.48
C GLY A 14 1.83 9.29 15.37
N ALA A 15 1.19 8.59 16.30
CA ALA A 15 1.87 7.66 17.20
C ALA A 15 2.52 6.47 16.44
N VAL A 16 1.85 5.91 15.43
CA VAL A 16 2.41 4.87 14.57
C VAL A 16 3.62 5.39 13.80
N ARG A 17 3.53 6.60 13.21
CA ARG A 17 4.66 7.23 12.50
C ARG A 17 5.85 7.50 13.43
N THR A 18 5.60 8.05 14.61
CA THR A 18 6.66 8.29 15.61
C THR A 18 7.35 6.98 16.00
N SER A 19 6.57 5.92 16.29
CA SER A 19 7.12 4.61 16.61
C SER A 19 7.92 3.98 15.47
N ALA A 20 7.56 4.28 14.23
CA ALA A 20 8.30 3.87 13.05
C ALA A 20 9.66 4.56 12.95
N VAL A 21 9.70 5.89 13.16
CA VAL A 21 10.94 6.70 13.15
C VAL A 21 11.87 6.27 14.29
N GLU A 22 11.33 5.99 15.46
CA GLU A 22 12.08 5.51 16.64
C GLU A 22 12.54 4.05 16.54
N GLY A 23 12.14 3.32 15.49
CA GLY A 23 12.48 1.90 15.31
C GLY A 23 11.80 0.97 16.30
N THR A 24 10.78 1.46 17.02
CA THR A 24 10.01 0.67 18.02
C THR A 24 8.84 -0.09 17.38
N LEU A 25 8.39 0.33 16.18
CA LEU A 25 7.36 -0.37 15.41
C LEU A 25 7.94 -1.64 14.77
N THR A 26 7.45 -2.79 15.20
CA THR A 26 7.97 -4.09 14.77
C THR A 26 6.85 -5.03 14.34
N PRO A 27 7.14 -6.14 13.63
CA PRO A 27 6.15 -7.18 13.34
C PRO A 27 5.46 -7.75 14.60
N LYS A 28 6.13 -7.71 15.77
CA LYS A 28 5.52 -8.10 17.06
C LYS A 28 4.37 -7.17 17.46
N THR A 29 4.47 -5.88 17.10
CA THR A 29 3.39 -4.90 17.34
C THR A 29 2.16 -5.25 16.51
N LEU A 30 2.37 -5.63 15.24
CA LEU A 30 1.31 -6.11 14.37
C LEU A 30 0.66 -7.40 14.91
N GLY A 31 1.47 -8.37 15.35
CA GLY A 31 0.98 -9.60 15.98
C GLY A 31 0.12 -9.31 17.22
N ALA A 32 0.54 -8.37 18.08
CA ALA A 32 -0.24 -7.95 19.24
C ALA A 32 -1.58 -7.31 18.83
N ALA A 33 -1.60 -6.52 17.76
CA ALA A 33 -2.83 -5.93 17.23
C ALA A 33 -3.85 -6.98 16.78
N TYR A 34 -3.38 -7.99 16.04
CA TYR A 34 -4.23 -9.13 15.63
C TYR A 34 -4.78 -9.91 16.82
N VAL A 35 -3.98 -10.19 17.84
CA VAL A 35 -4.44 -10.90 19.06
C VAL A 35 -5.56 -10.12 19.76
N VAL A 36 -5.44 -8.79 19.86
CA VAL A 36 -6.49 -7.94 20.45
C VAL A 36 -7.73 -7.94 19.57
N TYR A 37 -7.58 -7.83 18.25
CA TYR A 37 -8.70 -7.88 17.31
C TYR A 37 -9.48 -9.19 17.41
N GLU A 38 -8.80 -10.34 17.37
CA GLU A 38 -9.45 -11.66 17.49
C GLU A 38 -10.14 -11.83 18.84
N LYS A 39 -9.54 -11.32 19.92
CA LYS A 39 -10.18 -11.33 21.24
C LYS A 39 -11.45 -10.48 21.26
N CYS A 40 -11.43 -9.26 20.74
CA CYS A 40 -12.61 -8.41 20.65
C CYS A 40 -13.70 -9.05 19.80
N LYS A 41 -13.34 -9.67 18.68
CA LYS A 41 -14.25 -10.40 17.80
C LYS A 41 -14.91 -11.60 18.51
N SER A 42 -14.15 -12.35 19.31
CA SER A 42 -14.66 -13.49 20.07
C SER A 42 -15.57 -13.10 21.24
N LEU A 43 -15.51 -11.85 21.68
CA LEU A 43 -16.35 -11.28 22.75
C LEU A 43 -17.57 -10.52 22.24
N ASP A 44 -17.86 -10.61 20.92
CA ASP A 44 -18.94 -9.88 20.25
C ASP A 44 -18.90 -8.36 20.52
N GLU A 45 -17.70 -7.78 20.57
CA GLU A 45 -17.52 -6.34 20.76
C GLU A 45 -18.19 -5.52 19.64
N ASN A 46 -18.47 -4.25 19.98
CA ASN A 46 -19.14 -3.33 19.06
C ASN A 46 -18.43 -3.26 17.70
N ALA A 47 -19.21 -3.33 16.61
CA ALA A 47 -18.71 -3.27 15.24
C ALA A 47 -17.82 -2.05 14.97
N GLN A 48 -18.07 -0.91 15.63
CA GLN A 48 -17.25 0.29 15.51
C GLN A 48 -15.85 0.10 16.12
N VAL A 49 -15.75 -0.65 17.22
CA VAL A 49 -14.45 -1.00 17.85
C VAL A 49 -13.67 -1.92 16.93
N LEU A 50 -14.30 -2.93 16.35
CA LEU A 50 -13.66 -3.84 15.40
C LEU A 50 -13.16 -3.09 14.15
N LYS A 51 -13.97 -2.21 13.59
CA LYS A 51 -13.60 -1.38 12.44
C LYS A 51 -12.41 -0.45 12.75
N THR A 52 -12.36 0.12 13.97
CA THR A 52 -11.22 0.94 14.39
C THR A 52 -9.95 0.10 14.49
N LEU A 53 -10.02 -1.10 15.07
CA LEU A 53 -8.88 -2.01 15.17
C LEU A 53 -8.39 -2.47 13.79
N GLU A 54 -9.29 -2.75 12.86
CA GLU A 54 -8.95 -3.05 11.45
C GLU A 54 -8.18 -1.91 10.80
N GLY A 55 -8.63 -0.67 11.00
CA GLY A 55 -7.94 0.52 10.51
C GLY A 55 -6.53 0.67 11.10
N VAL A 56 -6.36 0.39 12.39
CA VAL A 56 -5.05 0.43 13.06
C VAL A 56 -4.13 -0.68 12.52
N ILE A 57 -4.64 -1.89 12.37
CA ILE A 57 -3.90 -3.03 11.80
C ILE A 57 -3.42 -2.69 10.38
N LEU A 58 -4.30 -2.15 9.54
CA LEU A 58 -3.97 -1.74 8.20
C LEU A 58 -2.87 -0.68 8.19
N LEU A 59 -2.98 0.34 9.04
CA LEU A 59 -2.00 1.41 9.16
C LEU A 59 -0.62 0.89 9.61
N ILE A 60 -0.57 0.01 10.62
CA ILE A 60 0.67 -0.62 11.08
C ILE A 60 1.28 -1.46 9.95
N THR A 61 0.46 -2.24 9.23
CA THR A 61 0.91 -3.08 8.11
C THR A 61 1.55 -2.24 7.01
N GLN A 62 0.86 -1.19 6.57
CA GLN A 62 1.36 -0.27 5.54
C GLN A 62 2.67 0.41 5.98
N THR A 63 2.74 0.87 7.24
CA THR A 63 3.94 1.52 7.76
C THR A 63 5.12 0.54 7.82
N LEU A 64 4.92 -0.70 8.25
CA LEU A 64 5.97 -1.72 8.26
C LEU A 64 6.43 -2.09 6.85
N GLN A 65 5.51 -2.16 5.88
CA GLN A 65 5.85 -2.37 4.48
C GLN A 65 6.73 -1.24 3.94
N GLN A 66 6.39 0.02 4.23
CA GLN A 66 7.19 1.19 3.84
C GLN A 66 8.58 1.19 4.48
N LEU A 67 8.70 0.80 5.76
CA LEU A 67 9.99 0.72 6.45
C LEU A 67 10.91 -0.33 5.82
N ASN A 68 10.36 -1.44 5.35
CA ASN A 68 11.09 -2.54 4.72
C ASN A 68 11.22 -2.39 3.19
N ALA A 69 10.61 -1.36 2.61
CA ALA A 69 10.67 -1.13 1.18
C ALA A 69 12.11 -0.80 0.73
N THR A 70 12.50 -1.38 -0.39
CA THR A 70 13.77 -1.03 -1.05
C THR A 70 13.75 0.42 -1.54
N PRO A 71 14.90 1.06 -1.77
CA PRO A 71 14.96 2.40 -2.35
C PRO A 71 14.14 2.53 -3.65
N SER A 72 14.17 1.51 -4.50
CA SER A 72 13.38 1.46 -5.74
C SER A 72 11.88 1.51 -5.47
N VAL A 73 11.38 0.72 -4.53
CA VAL A 73 9.95 0.67 -4.17
C VAL A 73 9.51 2.01 -3.58
N ARG A 74 10.31 2.62 -2.69
CA ARG A 74 10.00 3.94 -2.12
C ARG A 74 9.92 5.02 -3.19
N LEU A 75 10.86 5.02 -4.13
CA LEU A 75 10.82 5.96 -5.25
C LEU A 75 9.59 5.74 -6.12
N ILE A 76 9.23 4.49 -6.44
CA ILE A 76 8.03 4.19 -7.21
C ILE A 76 6.78 4.68 -6.49
N ASP A 77 6.64 4.43 -5.18
CA ASP A 77 5.51 4.90 -4.39
C ASP A 77 5.38 6.44 -4.43
N GLU A 78 6.50 7.16 -4.34
CA GLU A 78 6.53 8.62 -4.49
C GLU A 78 6.09 9.05 -5.90
N LEU A 79 6.64 8.43 -6.94
CA LEU A 79 6.32 8.75 -8.34
C LEU A 79 4.88 8.39 -8.72
N MET A 80 4.28 7.39 -8.08
CA MET A 80 2.88 7.01 -8.29
C MET A 80 1.88 8.07 -7.77
N THR A 81 2.30 8.98 -6.89
CA THR A 81 1.48 10.13 -6.47
C THR A 81 1.43 11.25 -7.50
N MET A 82 2.33 11.23 -8.49
CA MET A 82 2.46 12.22 -9.54
C MET A 82 1.73 11.75 -10.81
N ASP A 83 1.37 12.68 -11.69
CA ASP A 83 0.89 12.34 -13.03
C ASP A 83 2.09 12.25 -14.00
N PRO A 84 2.49 11.04 -14.44
CA PRO A 84 3.66 10.89 -15.29
C PRO A 84 3.56 11.55 -16.66
N LEU A 85 2.34 11.89 -17.13
CA LEU A 85 2.14 12.58 -18.40
C LEU A 85 2.30 14.10 -18.23
N VAL A 86 1.72 14.65 -17.14
CA VAL A 86 1.72 16.09 -16.87
C VAL A 86 3.05 16.53 -16.27
N GLU A 87 3.59 15.71 -15.37
CA GLU A 87 4.77 16.03 -14.55
C GLU A 87 6.03 15.28 -15.02
N ALA A 88 6.07 14.79 -16.29
CA ALA A 88 7.18 14.02 -16.84
C ALA A 88 8.57 14.62 -16.57
N PRO A 89 8.81 15.94 -16.70
CA PRO A 89 10.12 16.53 -16.39
C PRO A 89 10.51 16.36 -14.92
N LEU A 90 9.55 16.50 -14.00
CA LEU A 90 9.78 16.34 -12.56
C LEU A 90 10.00 14.87 -12.18
N VAL A 91 9.25 13.96 -12.79
CA VAL A 91 9.44 12.50 -12.63
C VAL A 91 10.85 12.10 -13.07
N LYS A 92 11.31 12.55 -14.25
CA LYS A 92 12.68 12.30 -14.75
C LYS A 92 13.73 12.87 -13.81
N LEU A 93 13.54 14.11 -13.34
CA LEU A 93 14.47 14.73 -12.39
C LEU A 93 14.61 13.89 -11.11
N LYS A 94 13.51 13.42 -10.53
CA LYS A 94 13.54 12.58 -9.33
C LYS A 94 14.24 11.25 -9.56
N ILE A 95 13.99 10.60 -10.71
CA ILE A 95 14.68 9.36 -11.10
C ILE A 95 16.20 9.62 -11.21
N THR A 96 16.60 10.67 -11.91
CA THR A 96 18.02 11.04 -12.09
C THR A 96 18.68 11.30 -10.74
N GLN A 97 18.05 12.10 -9.87
CA GLN A 97 18.60 12.41 -8.55
C GLN A 97 18.76 11.16 -7.67
N ALA A 98 17.84 10.21 -7.74
CA ALA A 98 17.92 8.97 -6.97
C ALA A 98 19.05 8.06 -7.48
N ILE A 99 19.32 8.03 -8.79
CA ILE A 99 20.41 7.28 -9.40
C ILE A 99 21.75 7.95 -9.10
N GLU A 100 21.86 9.27 -9.27
CA GLU A 100 23.09 10.03 -9.00
C GLU A 100 23.47 10.02 -7.52
N GLY A 101 22.52 9.84 -6.62
CA GLY A 101 22.73 9.71 -5.19
C GLY A 101 23.21 8.33 -4.73
N ASP A 102 23.60 7.44 -5.62
CA ASP A 102 24.04 6.05 -5.36
C ASP A 102 23.09 5.22 -4.49
N SER A 103 21.82 5.65 -4.38
CA SER A 103 20.82 4.97 -3.56
C SER A 103 20.14 3.82 -4.29
N LEU A 104 20.15 3.83 -5.63
CA LEU A 104 19.63 2.77 -6.48
C LEU A 104 20.23 2.86 -7.90
N THR A 105 20.23 1.74 -8.64
CA THR A 105 20.62 1.72 -10.05
C THR A 105 19.38 1.82 -10.96
N LYS A 106 19.60 2.16 -12.24
CA LYS A 106 18.53 2.17 -13.25
C LYS A 106 17.92 0.78 -13.42
N GLU A 107 18.76 -0.24 -13.37
CA GLU A 107 18.37 -1.65 -13.47
C GLU A 107 17.49 -2.08 -12.27
N ASP A 108 17.85 -1.67 -11.04
CA ASP A 108 17.06 -1.96 -9.85
C ASP A 108 15.67 -1.31 -9.92
N LEU A 109 15.59 -0.08 -10.42
CA LEU A 109 14.32 0.62 -10.61
C LEU A 109 13.45 -0.10 -11.63
N GLN A 110 14.01 -0.46 -12.78
CA GLN A 110 13.29 -1.18 -13.83
C GLN A 110 12.80 -2.54 -13.37
N ALA A 111 13.66 -3.31 -12.68
CA ALA A 111 13.30 -4.60 -12.12
C ALA A 111 12.16 -4.48 -11.09
N ALA A 112 12.18 -3.45 -10.24
CA ALA A 112 11.12 -3.22 -9.27
C ALA A 112 9.79 -2.86 -9.96
N ILE A 113 9.80 -2.01 -11.00
CA ILE A 113 8.61 -1.67 -11.78
C ILE A 113 8.05 -2.92 -12.47
N ASP A 114 8.90 -3.74 -13.11
CA ASP A 114 8.48 -4.96 -13.79
C ASP A 114 7.86 -5.95 -12.80
N MET A 115 8.47 -6.14 -11.64
CA MET A 115 7.93 -6.99 -10.56
C MET A 115 6.55 -6.51 -10.09
N MET A 116 6.34 -5.20 -9.94
CA MET A 116 5.03 -4.64 -9.57
C MET A 116 3.98 -4.88 -10.67
N ILE A 117 4.35 -4.69 -11.94
CA ILE A 117 3.44 -4.93 -13.08
C ILE A 117 3.04 -6.40 -13.14
N ASP A 118 3.99 -7.33 -12.98
CA ASP A 118 3.72 -8.76 -13.01
C ASP A 118 2.88 -9.22 -11.81
N GLY A 119 3.17 -8.72 -10.60
CA GLY A 119 2.35 -8.96 -9.42
C GLY A 119 0.90 -8.44 -9.58
N MET A 120 0.71 -7.31 -10.28
CA MET A 120 -0.64 -6.84 -10.61
C MET A 120 -1.36 -7.73 -11.60
N LYS A 121 -0.67 -8.35 -12.58
CA LYS A 121 -1.29 -9.30 -13.52
C LYS A 121 -1.81 -10.54 -12.79
N GLU A 122 -0.98 -11.13 -11.92
CA GLU A 122 -1.38 -12.29 -11.11
C GLU A 122 -2.62 -11.98 -10.24
N GLN A 123 -2.64 -10.80 -9.62
CA GLN A 123 -3.79 -10.36 -8.84
C GLN A 123 -5.04 -10.12 -9.71
N ASP A 124 -4.88 -9.64 -10.96
CA ASP A 124 -6.01 -9.44 -11.87
C ASP A 124 -6.67 -10.76 -12.26
N GLU A 125 -5.90 -11.80 -12.53
CA GLU A 125 -6.46 -13.12 -12.83
C GLU A 125 -7.30 -13.67 -11.66
N ALA A 126 -6.82 -13.45 -10.41
CA ALA A 126 -7.58 -13.81 -9.22
C ALA A 126 -8.83 -12.95 -9.05
N TRP A 127 -8.72 -11.65 -9.35
CA TRP A 127 -9.81 -10.69 -9.27
C TRP A 127 -10.90 -10.96 -10.31
N GLU A 128 -10.55 -11.26 -11.56
CA GLU A 128 -11.51 -11.60 -12.62
C GLU A 128 -12.38 -12.80 -12.23
N LYS A 129 -11.78 -13.82 -11.61
CA LYS A 129 -12.53 -14.97 -11.08
C LYS A 129 -13.50 -14.56 -9.96
N HIS A 130 -13.07 -13.66 -9.08
CA HIS A 130 -13.92 -13.16 -7.99
C HIS A 130 -15.08 -12.32 -8.53
N VAL A 131 -14.82 -11.41 -9.47
CA VAL A 131 -15.84 -10.56 -10.11
C VAL A 131 -16.88 -11.40 -10.88
N ALA A 132 -16.44 -12.41 -11.62
CA ALA A 132 -17.34 -13.30 -12.34
C ALA A 132 -18.33 -14.01 -11.39
N THR A 133 -17.89 -14.32 -10.16
CA THR A 133 -18.76 -14.93 -9.14
C THR A 133 -19.66 -13.89 -8.47
N ALA A 134 -19.14 -12.70 -8.19
CA ALA A 134 -19.87 -11.62 -7.50
C ALA A 134 -21.01 -11.02 -8.35
N VAL A 135 -20.79 -10.88 -9.66
CA VAL A 135 -21.80 -10.32 -10.60
C VAL A 135 -23.09 -11.16 -10.63
N THR A 136 -23.00 -12.45 -10.31
CA THR A 136 -24.16 -13.35 -10.30
C THR A 136 -24.94 -13.36 -8.98
N THR A 137 -24.37 -12.80 -7.89
CA THR A 137 -24.92 -13.01 -6.53
C THR A 137 -25.10 -11.75 -5.70
N GLU A 138 -24.56 -10.58 -6.12
CA GLU A 138 -24.44 -9.43 -5.22
C GLU A 138 -25.27 -8.19 -5.59
N SER A 139 -25.47 -7.28 -4.61
CA SER A 139 -26.27 -6.07 -4.73
C SER A 139 -25.62 -5.02 -5.65
N LYS A 140 -26.43 -4.07 -6.16
CA LYS A 140 -26.00 -2.96 -7.02
C LYS A 140 -24.91 -2.08 -6.37
N GLU A 141 -24.93 -1.93 -5.06
CA GLU A 141 -23.93 -1.15 -4.30
C GLU A 141 -22.54 -1.80 -4.35
N LYS A 142 -22.47 -3.10 -4.13
CA LYS A 142 -21.21 -3.86 -4.23
C LYS A 142 -20.67 -3.86 -5.66
N PHE A 143 -21.53 -3.87 -6.67
CA PHE A 143 -21.10 -3.73 -8.05
C PHE A 143 -20.41 -2.39 -8.31
N THR A 144 -20.91 -1.31 -7.72
CA THR A 144 -20.27 0.02 -7.83
C THR A 144 -18.87 0.04 -7.19
N GLU A 145 -18.71 -0.59 -6.04
CA GLU A 145 -17.40 -0.73 -5.38
C GLU A 145 -16.42 -1.56 -6.21
N ILE A 146 -16.90 -2.65 -6.80
CA ILE A 146 -16.10 -3.51 -7.70
C ILE A 146 -15.59 -2.71 -8.90
N VAL A 147 -16.47 -1.92 -9.55
CA VAL A 147 -16.11 -1.09 -10.69
C VAL A 147 -15.12 0.00 -10.31
N ALA A 148 -15.32 0.67 -9.17
CA ALA A 148 -14.39 1.69 -8.67
C ALA A 148 -12.99 1.11 -8.39
N HIS A 149 -12.93 -0.07 -7.79
CA HIS A 149 -11.68 -0.77 -7.54
C HIS A 149 -10.98 -1.20 -8.84
N ALA A 150 -11.72 -1.72 -9.83
CA ALA A 150 -11.18 -2.09 -11.14
C ALA A 150 -10.59 -0.89 -11.88
N ASN A 151 -11.27 0.27 -11.84
CA ASN A 151 -10.79 1.51 -12.44
C ASN A 151 -9.50 2.00 -11.78
N GLY A 152 -9.42 2.00 -10.45
CA GLY A 152 -8.21 2.37 -9.72
C GLY A 152 -7.01 1.48 -10.05
N ARG A 153 -7.22 0.18 -10.22
CA ARG A 153 -6.17 -0.77 -10.64
C ARG A 153 -5.69 -0.51 -12.06
N MET A 154 -6.61 -0.23 -12.99
CA MET A 154 -6.26 0.08 -14.38
C MET A 154 -5.47 1.38 -14.49
N GLU A 155 -5.82 2.39 -13.69
CA GLU A 155 -5.06 3.64 -13.59
C GLU A 155 -3.65 3.39 -13.05
N ALA A 156 -3.50 2.63 -11.97
CA ALA A 156 -2.20 2.28 -11.40
C ALA A 156 -1.30 1.54 -12.40
N LYS A 157 -1.84 0.58 -13.14
CA LYS A 157 -1.11 -0.11 -14.22
C LYS A 157 -0.64 0.84 -15.31
N THR A 158 -1.52 1.75 -15.73
CA THR A 158 -1.19 2.74 -16.76
C THR A 158 -0.04 3.63 -16.28
N ARG A 159 -0.09 4.11 -15.04
CA ARG A 159 0.97 4.93 -14.44
C ARG A 159 2.29 4.16 -14.32
N LEU A 160 2.27 2.91 -13.88
CA LEU A 160 3.48 2.06 -13.82
C LEU A 160 4.10 1.85 -15.21
N ALA A 161 3.27 1.60 -16.24
CA ALA A 161 3.76 1.46 -17.61
C ALA A 161 4.40 2.76 -18.14
N GLN A 162 3.85 3.92 -17.79
CA GLN A 162 4.41 5.22 -18.12
C GLN A 162 5.74 5.46 -17.39
N LEU A 163 5.80 5.17 -16.09
CA LEU A 163 7.05 5.26 -15.30
C LEU A 163 8.14 4.34 -15.86
N ARG A 164 7.78 3.13 -16.28
CA ARG A 164 8.71 2.20 -16.95
C ARG A 164 9.33 2.80 -18.20
N ASN A 165 8.54 3.50 -19.01
CA ASN A 165 9.04 4.14 -20.22
C ASN A 165 9.98 5.31 -19.88
N LEU A 166 9.61 6.16 -18.91
CA LEU A 166 10.44 7.28 -18.45
C LEU A 166 11.76 6.81 -17.82
N ALA A 167 11.75 5.68 -17.11
CA ALA A 167 12.96 5.09 -16.52
C ALA A 167 13.92 4.47 -17.55
N LYS A 168 13.47 4.22 -18.79
CA LYS A 168 14.32 3.71 -19.87
C LYS A 168 15.09 4.80 -20.61
N GLU A 169 14.58 6.01 -20.63
CA GLU A 169 15.22 7.17 -21.23
C GLU A 169 16.40 7.66 -20.37
#